data_eeb92e610fb11a4b48a87e413d8ad622
#
_entry.id   eeb92e610fb11a4b48a87e413d8ad622
#
_cell.length_a   1.000
_cell.length_b   1.000
_cell.length_c   1.000
_cell.angle_alpha   90.00
_cell.angle_beta   90.00
_cell.angle_gamma   90.00
#
_symmetry.space_group_name_H-M   'P 1'
#
loop_
_entity.id
_entity.type
_entity.pdbx_description
1 polymer ?
#
loop_
_entity_poly.entity_id
_entity_poly.type
_entity_poly.pdbx_seq_one_letter_code
_entity_poly.pdbx_strand_id
1 'polypeptide(L)'
;LEGRYDFKKYVLSIDHVQGDPFASPSRVRVIIDNKVAQIPEELFDNKNKEIAVCDFLTRLFSKNIKNQSEKIFGSGKSGLIEISRCPQEILERTAIIRNKNFFEVRFYVGFPARGRSVLARELEKIIFNIIHNIVESTFIYEHIDKLALINRVKLMDGRWFISENLKEKGLVAFVANGSILPRESGISARPLRDGKKFVSPQALEVEFDTPNRGKIK
;
A
#
# COMPACT_ATOMS: atom_id res chain seq x y z
N LEU A 1 -2.66 -13.81 24.25
CA LEU A 1 -2.12 -13.52 22.91
C LEU A 1 -2.13 -12.02 22.59
N GLU A 2 -3.04 -11.23 23.17
CA GLU A 2 -2.99 -9.78 23.04
C GLU A 2 -1.76 -9.24 23.75
N GLY A 3 -1.08 -8.25 23.13
CA GLY A 3 0.14 -7.70 23.67
C GLY A 3 1.11 -7.21 22.61
N ARG A 4 2.30 -6.78 23.04
CA ARG A 4 3.39 -6.31 22.19
C ARG A 4 4.57 -7.26 22.24
N TYR A 5 5.13 -7.56 21.10
CA TYR A 5 6.22 -8.52 20.92
C TYR A 5 7.36 -7.86 20.14
N ASP A 6 8.56 -7.89 20.69
CA ASP A 6 9.75 -7.30 20.08
C ASP A 6 10.43 -8.29 19.14
N PHE A 7 10.56 -7.90 17.87
CA PHE A 7 11.22 -8.64 16.79
C PHE A 7 12.57 -8.02 16.40
N LYS A 8 13.19 -7.22 17.30
CA LYS A 8 14.44 -6.47 17.07
C LYS A 8 14.31 -5.36 16.02
N LYS A 9 13.87 -5.66 14.81
CA LYS A 9 13.69 -4.70 13.72
C LYS A 9 12.33 -4.01 13.74
N TYR A 10 11.34 -4.60 14.40
CA TYR A 10 9.99 -4.04 14.53
C TYR A 10 9.29 -4.59 15.78
N VAL A 11 8.25 -3.91 16.20
CA VAL A 11 7.36 -4.37 17.25
C VAL A 11 6.06 -4.84 16.61
N LEU A 12 5.66 -6.08 16.89
CA LEU A 12 4.34 -6.63 16.55
C LEU A 12 3.38 -6.38 17.72
N SER A 13 2.24 -5.76 17.47
CA SER A 13 1.17 -5.57 18.45
C SER A 13 -0.08 -6.37 18.02
N ILE A 14 -0.54 -7.25 18.86
CA ILE A 14 -1.84 -7.92 18.72
C ILE A 14 -2.83 -7.15 19.56
N ASP A 15 -3.65 -6.32 18.90
CA ASP A 15 -4.56 -5.39 19.58
C ASP A 15 -5.90 -6.02 19.95
N HIS A 16 -6.28 -7.05 19.21
CA HIS A 16 -7.51 -7.80 19.46
C HIS A 16 -7.41 -9.18 18.84
N VAL A 17 -7.81 -10.18 19.61
CA VAL A 17 -7.89 -11.58 19.16
C VAL A 17 -9.35 -11.94 18.85
N GLN A 18 -9.58 -12.51 17.68
CA GLN A 18 -10.90 -12.99 17.26
C GLN A 18 -11.47 -14.03 18.23
N GLY A 19 -12.79 -14.00 18.48
CA GLY A 19 -13.45 -14.92 19.41
C GLY A 19 -13.59 -16.36 18.90
N ASP A 20 -13.64 -16.54 17.57
CA ASP A 20 -13.68 -17.82 16.87
C ASP A 20 -13.15 -17.70 15.44
N PRO A 21 -12.86 -18.83 14.74
CA PRO A 21 -12.26 -18.80 13.40
C PRO A 21 -13.14 -18.18 12.29
N PHE A 22 -14.43 -18.04 12.51
CA PHE A 22 -15.39 -17.49 11.53
C PHE A 22 -15.71 -16.01 11.79
N ALA A 23 -15.40 -15.51 12.98
CA ALA A 23 -15.56 -14.11 13.37
C ALA A 23 -14.69 -13.15 12.54
N SER A 24 -14.80 -11.86 12.80
CA SER A 24 -13.86 -10.86 12.23
C SER A 24 -12.43 -11.19 12.65
N PRO A 25 -11.46 -11.15 11.72
CA PRO A 25 -10.08 -11.51 12.02
C PRO A 25 -9.46 -10.64 13.10
N SER A 26 -8.42 -11.15 13.75
CA SER A 26 -7.66 -10.44 14.77
C SER A 26 -7.05 -9.17 14.22
N ARG A 27 -7.01 -8.10 15.01
CA ARG A 27 -6.37 -6.83 14.64
C ARG A 27 -4.92 -6.83 15.07
N VAL A 28 -4.05 -6.61 14.12
CA VAL A 28 -2.61 -6.64 14.32
C VAL A 28 -1.98 -5.36 13.79
N ARG A 29 -0.99 -4.85 14.52
CA ARG A 29 -0.15 -3.75 14.07
C ARG A 29 1.32 -4.13 14.08
N VAL A 30 2.06 -3.54 13.15
CA VAL A 30 3.52 -3.56 13.15
C VAL A 30 4.00 -2.12 13.24
N ILE A 31 5.01 -1.90 14.08
CA ILE A 31 5.65 -0.60 14.31
C ILE A 31 7.12 -0.75 13.96
N ILE A 32 7.60 0.03 12.98
CA ILE A 32 8.96 -0.05 12.45
C ILE A 32 9.62 1.31 12.56
N ASP A 33 10.76 1.40 13.24
CA ASP A 33 11.54 2.64 13.33
C ASP A 33 11.99 3.10 11.93
N ASN A 34 11.88 4.40 11.64
CA ASN A 34 12.33 4.98 10.38
C ASN A 34 13.82 4.71 10.12
N LYS A 35 14.64 4.63 11.19
CA LYS A 35 16.06 4.28 11.09
C LYS A 35 16.30 2.86 10.65
N VAL A 36 15.36 1.95 10.94
CA VAL A 36 15.39 0.56 10.48
C VAL A 36 14.89 0.45 9.05
N ALA A 37 13.83 1.15 8.71
CA ALA A 37 13.27 1.18 7.36
C ALA A 37 14.23 1.79 6.34
N GLN A 38 14.98 2.83 6.72
CA GLN A 38 15.97 3.55 5.90
C GLN A 38 15.43 4.11 4.59
N ILE A 39 14.14 4.40 4.51
CA ILE A 39 13.54 5.06 3.35
C ILE A 39 14.01 6.52 3.36
N PRO A 40 14.58 7.06 2.26
CA PRO A 40 15.15 8.40 2.21
C PRO A 40 14.15 9.49 2.61
N GLU A 41 14.58 10.42 3.49
CA GLU A 41 13.74 11.50 4.02
C GLU A 41 13.23 12.44 2.93
N GLU A 42 13.97 12.63 1.83
CA GLU A 42 13.58 13.43 0.67
C GLU A 42 12.29 12.94 -0.02
N LEU A 43 11.90 11.67 0.20
CA LEU A 43 10.63 11.12 -0.28
C LEU A 43 9.44 11.54 0.59
N PHE A 44 9.67 12.33 1.64
CA PHE A 44 8.67 12.81 2.60
C PHE A 44 8.65 14.33 2.77
N ASP A 45 9.29 15.08 1.86
CA ASP A 45 9.40 16.55 1.93
C ASP A 45 8.04 17.27 2.02
N ASN A 46 6.99 16.64 1.55
CA ASN A 46 5.65 17.17 1.63
C ASN A 46 4.62 16.05 1.84
N LYS A 47 3.41 16.43 2.22
CA LYS A 47 2.31 15.49 2.52
C LYS A 47 1.94 14.58 1.34
N ASN A 48 2.01 15.08 0.11
CA ASN A 48 1.65 14.30 -1.08
C ASN A 48 2.67 13.19 -1.36
N LYS A 49 3.95 13.47 -1.17
CA LYS A 49 5.01 12.46 -1.25
C LYS A 49 4.83 11.40 -0.16
N GLU A 50 4.56 11.81 1.09
CA GLU A 50 4.26 10.88 2.18
C GLU A 50 3.09 9.95 1.86
N ILE A 51 1.99 10.51 1.33
CA ILE A 51 0.83 9.72 0.88
C ILE A 51 1.24 8.74 -0.22
N ALA A 52 2.05 9.17 -1.18
CA ALA A 52 2.52 8.30 -2.27
C ALA A 52 3.37 7.14 -1.77
N VAL A 53 4.27 7.38 -0.82
CA VAL A 53 5.10 6.34 -0.19
C VAL A 53 4.21 5.37 0.60
N CYS A 54 3.31 5.87 1.45
CA CYS A 54 2.42 5.01 2.25
C CYS A 54 1.48 4.17 1.36
N ASP A 55 0.95 4.75 0.26
CA ASP A 55 0.15 4.02 -0.73
C ASP A 55 0.98 2.94 -1.43
N PHE A 56 2.23 3.26 -1.82
CA PHE A 56 3.15 2.28 -2.42
C PHE A 56 3.41 1.11 -1.48
N LEU A 57 3.76 1.39 -0.22
CA LEU A 57 4.01 0.37 0.80
C LEU A 57 2.76 -0.48 1.07
N THR A 58 1.57 0.12 1.09
CA THR A 58 0.32 -0.62 1.26
C THR A 58 0.08 -1.61 0.12
N ARG A 59 0.36 -1.19 -1.12
CA ARG A 59 0.27 -2.07 -2.30
C ARG A 59 1.31 -3.18 -2.27
N LEU A 60 2.54 -2.85 -1.88
CA LEU A 60 3.63 -3.81 -1.76
C LEU A 60 3.33 -4.85 -0.67
N PHE A 61 2.84 -4.42 0.49
CA PHE A 61 2.40 -5.29 1.57
C PHE A 61 1.29 -6.25 1.08
N SER A 62 0.27 -5.72 0.41
CA SER A 62 -0.81 -6.53 -0.18
C SER A 62 -0.30 -7.52 -1.24
N LYS A 63 0.69 -7.12 -2.05
CA LYS A 63 1.34 -8.01 -3.03
C LYS A 63 2.10 -9.12 -2.32
N ASN A 64 2.85 -8.78 -1.29
CA ASN A 64 3.65 -9.74 -0.52
C ASN A 64 2.76 -10.74 0.24
N ILE A 65 1.59 -10.33 0.74
CA ILE A 65 0.57 -11.27 1.27
C ILE A 65 0.18 -12.30 0.21
N LYS A 66 -0.13 -11.86 -1.02
CA LYS A 66 -0.57 -12.75 -2.11
C LYS A 66 0.51 -13.71 -2.60
N ASN A 67 1.76 -13.33 -2.45
CA ASN A 67 2.91 -14.14 -2.86
C ASN A 67 3.29 -15.21 -1.82
N GLN A 68 2.64 -15.24 -0.65
CA GLN A 68 2.90 -16.26 0.35
C GLN A 68 2.40 -17.63 -0.14
N SER A 69 3.27 -18.62 -0.07
CA SER A 69 3.00 -20.00 -0.48
C SER A 69 2.75 -20.94 0.70
N GLU A 70 3.04 -20.51 1.92
CA GLU A 70 2.85 -21.34 3.10
C GLU A 70 1.37 -21.61 3.36
N LYS A 71 1.01 -22.88 3.47
CA LYS A 71 -0.35 -23.32 3.82
C LYS A 71 -0.50 -23.34 5.32
N ILE A 72 -1.53 -22.65 5.79
CA ILE A 72 -1.92 -22.63 7.20
C ILE A 72 -3.16 -23.50 7.38
N PHE A 73 -3.07 -24.42 8.33
CA PHE A 73 -4.19 -25.31 8.64
C PHE A 73 -5.11 -24.67 9.72
N GLY A 74 -6.41 -24.95 9.60
CA GLY A 74 -7.41 -24.47 10.54
C GLY A 74 -8.78 -24.31 9.92
N SER A 75 -9.76 -23.95 10.75
CA SER A 75 -11.14 -23.72 10.35
C SER A 75 -11.37 -22.25 9.94
N GLY A 76 -12.41 -21.99 9.17
CA GLY A 76 -12.88 -20.65 8.84
C GLY A 76 -11.82 -19.77 8.18
N LYS A 77 -11.51 -18.61 8.79
CA LYS A 77 -10.55 -17.63 8.30
C LYS A 77 -9.10 -17.88 8.73
N SER A 78 -8.79 -19.09 9.22
CA SER A 78 -7.43 -19.45 9.64
C SER A 78 -6.41 -19.18 8.54
N GLY A 79 -5.36 -18.44 8.86
CA GLY A 79 -4.30 -18.07 7.92
C GLY A 79 -4.61 -16.89 7.00
N LEU A 80 -5.80 -16.30 7.09
CA LEU A 80 -6.12 -15.07 6.36
C LEU A 80 -5.23 -13.92 6.83
N ILE A 81 -4.61 -13.21 5.91
CA ILE A 81 -3.95 -11.93 6.18
C ILE A 81 -4.52 -10.91 5.20
N GLU A 82 -5.01 -9.79 5.70
CA GLU A 82 -5.62 -8.75 4.89
C GLU A 82 -5.16 -7.36 5.32
N ILE A 83 -4.86 -6.53 4.33
CA ILE A 83 -4.63 -5.09 4.49
C ILE A 83 -5.58 -4.32 3.58
N SER A 84 -5.74 -3.04 3.82
CA SER A 84 -6.61 -2.16 3.03
C SER A 84 -6.36 -2.33 1.52
N ARG A 85 -7.44 -2.53 0.77
CA ARG A 85 -7.38 -2.64 -0.69
C ARG A 85 -7.07 -1.27 -1.31
N CYS A 86 -6.09 -1.23 -2.21
CA CYS A 86 -5.74 -0.04 -2.98
C CYS A 86 -6.24 -0.18 -4.43
N PRO A 87 -7.27 0.56 -4.86
CA PRO A 87 -7.65 0.69 -6.27
C PRO A 87 -6.62 1.53 -7.05
N GLN A 88 -6.97 2.15 -8.17
CA GLN A 88 -5.99 2.91 -8.97
C GLN A 88 -5.53 4.21 -8.29
N GLU A 89 -6.42 4.84 -7.53
CA GLU A 89 -6.17 6.13 -6.91
C GLU A 89 -5.12 6.02 -5.80
N ILE A 90 -4.20 6.98 -5.79
CA ILE A 90 -3.28 7.21 -4.68
C ILE A 90 -4.03 8.07 -3.68
N LEU A 91 -4.34 7.51 -2.52
CA LEU A 91 -5.12 8.16 -1.47
C LEU A 91 -4.43 7.99 -0.12
N GLU A 92 -4.65 8.96 0.76
CA GLU A 92 -4.30 8.81 2.17
C GLU A 92 -5.14 7.71 2.81
N ARG A 93 -4.49 6.76 3.48
CA ARG A 93 -5.12 5.63 4.18
C ARG A 93 -4.52 5.46 5.55
N THR A 94 -5.32 4.90 6.45
CA THR A 94 -4.89 4.61 7.82
C THR A 94 -4.21 3.23 7.96
N ALA A 95 -4.16 2.46 6.88
CA ALA A 95 -3.53 1.12 6.90
C ALA A 95 -2.03 1.18 7.11
N ILE A 96 -1.36 2.13 6.47
CA ILE A 96 0.05 2.45 6.73
C ILE A 96 0.14 3.95 6.90
N ILE A 97 0.64 4.36 8.04
CA ILE A 97 0.91 5.76 8.36
C ILE A 97 2.38 5.93 8.75
N ARG A 98 2.95 7.06 8.40
CA ARG A 98 4.27 7.48 8.86
C ARG A 98 4.09 8.49 10.00
N ASN A 99 4.79 8.24 11.09
CA ASN A 99 4.99 9.20 12.16
C ASN A 99 6.43 9.73 12.10
N LYS A 100 6.73 10.73 12.92
CA LYS A 100 8.07 11.34 12.98
C LYS A 100 9.21 10.32 13.13
N ASN A 101 8.99 9.24 13.88
CA ASN A 101 10.03 8.29 14.25
C ASN A 101 9.79 6.87 13.69
N PHE A 102 8.60 6.54 13.26
CA PHE A 102 8.25 5.17 12.87
C PHE A 102 7.11 5.11 11.85
N PHE A 103 7.03 3.99 11.15
CA PHE A 103 5.83 3.56 10.41
C PHE A 103 4.95 2.70 11.30
N GLU A 104 3.63 2.91 11.23
CA GLU A 104 2.65 2.03 11.82
C GLU A 104 1.82 1.38 10.71
N VAL A 105 1.73 0.05 10.76
CA VAL A 105 1.02 -0.77 9.77
C VAL A 105 -0.13 -1.48 10.46
N ARG A 106 -1.33 -1.35 9.95
CA ARG A 106 -2.56 -1.95 10.50
C ARG A 106 -3.13 -2.95 9.51
N PHE A 107 -3.31 -4.17 9.95
CA PHE A 107 -3.83 -5.24 9.12
C PHE A 107 -4.58 -6.27 9.97
N TYR A 108 -5.22 -7.21 9.30
CA TYR A 108 -5.98 -8.27 9.93
C TYR A 108 -5.32 -9.61 9.74
N VAL A 109 -5.41 -10.47 10.76
CA VAL A 109 -4.88 -11.84 10.73
C VAL A 109 -5.93 -12.81 11.26
N GLY A 110 -6.31 -13.79 10.45
CA GLY A 110 -7.14 -14.91 10.88
C GLY A 110 -6.31 -15.90 11.68
N PHE A 111 -6.39 -15.88 12.99
CA PHE A 111 -5.65 -16.80 13.84
C PHE A 111 -6.11 -18.23 13.61
N PRO A 112 -5.17 -19.16 13.36
CA PRO A 112 -5.51 -20.54 13.06
C PRO A 112 -6.07 -21.24 14.29
N ALA A 113 -7.23 -21.87 14.12
CA ALA A 113 -7.88 -22.59 15.20
C ALA A 113 -8.64 -23.82 14.69
N ARG A 114 -8.91 -24.75 15.60
CA ARG A 114 -9.83 -25.86 15.42
C ARG A 114 -10.89 -25.76 16.51
N GLY A 115 -12.14 -25.42 16.11
CA GLY A 115 -13.17 -25.03 17.05
C GLY A 115 -12.73 -23.78 17.82
N ARG A 116 -12.71 -23.80 19.14
CA ARG A 116 -12.30 -22.68 20.01
C ARG A 116 -10.82 -22.73 20.41
N SER A 117 -10.07 -23.75 19.99
CA SER A 117 -8.66 -23.93 20.37
C SER A 117 -7.74 -23.38 19.30
N VAL A 118 -6.86 -22.46 19.67
CA VAL A 118 -5.82 -21.91 18.79
C VAL A 118 -4.79 -22.99 18.46
N LEU A 119 -4.41 -23.10 17.18
CA LEU A 119 -3.36 -23.97 16.70
C LEU A 119 -2.02 -23.23 16.83
N ALA A 120 -1.36 -23.37 17.98
CA ALA A 120 -0.16 -22.59 18.32
C ALA A 120 0.94 -22.68 17.28
N ARG A 121 1.28 -23.89 16.79
CA ARG A 121 2.32 -24.10 15.76
C ARG A 121 1.99 -23.40 14.44
N GLU A 122 0.73 -23.37 14.04
CA GLU A 122 0.30 -22.67 12.83
C GLU A 122 0.34 -21.13 13.02
N LEU A 123 0.00 -20.66 14.22
CA LEU A 123 0.11 -19.25 14.57
C LEU A 123 1.58 -18.80 14.62
N GLU A 124 2.48 -19.61 15.16
CA GLU A 124 3.92 -19.36 15.13
C GLU A 124 4.45 -19.21 13.69
N LYS A 125 4.04 -20.07 12.75
CA LYS A 125 4.39 -19.90 11.33
C LYS A 125 3.94 -18.57 10.77
N ILE A 126 2.69 -18.15 11.07
CA ILE A 126 2.19 -16.86 10.62
C ILE A 126 3.06 -15.73 11.17
N ILE A 127 3.31 -15.72 12.48
CA ILE A 127 3.99 -14.61 13.16
C ILE A 127 5.48 -14.57 12.82
N PHE A 128 6.18 -15.67 12.92
CA PHE A 128 7.65 -15.71 12.80
C PHE A 128 8.15 -15.86 11.37
N ASN A 129 7.36 -16.45 10.47
CA ASN A 129 7.77 -16.64 9.08
C ASN A 129 7.01 -15.67 8.16
N ILE A 130 5.69 -15.81 8.06
CA ILE A 130 4.91 -15.11 7.04
C ILE A 130 4.93 -13.60 7.27
N ILE A 131 4.51 -13.13 8.45
CA ILE A 131 4.49 -11.69 8.76
C ILE A 131 5.91 -11.12 8.74
N HIS A 132 6.88 -11.84 9.30
CA HIS A 132 8.27 -11.43 9.28
C HIS A 132 8.76 -11.17 7.84
N ASN A 133 8.57 -12.13 6.94
CA ASN A 133 8.97 -11.99 5.54
C ASN A 133 8.24 -10.85 4.82
N ILE A 134 6.94 -10.67 5.08
CA ILE A 134 6.17 -9.57 4.50
C ILE A 134 6.72 -8.22 4.99
N VAL A 135 6.99 -8.08 6.28
CA VAL A 135 7.53 -6.84 6.86
C VAL A 135 8.91 -6.52 6.29
N GLU A 136 9.83 -7.48 6.30
CA GLU A 136 11.18 -7.33 5.75
C GLU A 136 11.15 -6.88 4.28
N SER A 137 10.38 -7.57 3.45
CA SER A 137 10.28 -7.29 2.02
C SER A 137 9.48 -6.04 1.67
N THR A 138 8.74 -5.45 2.63
CA THR A 138 7.94 -4.24 2.39
C THR A 138 8.60 -2.99 2.92
N PHE A 139 9.26 -3.05 4.08
CA PHE A 139 9.69 -1.85 4.80
C PHE A 139 11.19 -1.61 4.80
N ILE A 140 12.01 -2.62 4.57
CA ILE A 140 13.45 -2.42 4.50
C ILE A 140 13.79 -1.89 3.10
N TYR A 141 14.28 -0.65 3.03
CA TYR A 141 14.51 0.06 1.76
C TYR A 141 15.42 -0.69 0.78
N GLU A 142 16.36 -1.46 1.31
CA GLU A 142 17.24 -2.30 0.51
C GLU A 142 16.49 -3.36 -0.31
N HIS A 143 15.37 -3.85 0.21
CA HIS A 143 14.54 -4.90 -0.41
C HIS A 143 13.44 -4.35 -1.32
N ILE A 144 13.26 -3.02 -1.36
CA ILE A 144 12.21 -2.36 -2.15
C ILE A 144 12.71 -2.09 -3.57
N ASP A 145 11.83 -2.21 -4.56
CA ASP A 145 12.07 -1.64 -5.88
C ASP A 145 12.10 -0.11 -5.80
N LYS A 146 13.30 0.42 -5.67
CA LYS A 146 13.57 1.85 -5.46
C LYS A 146 13.06 2.68 -6.62
N LEU A 147 13.23 2.17 -7.87
CA LEU A 147 12.79 2.87 -9.07
C LEU A 147 11.26 2.97 -9.13
N ALA A 148 10.55 1.88 -8.80
CA ALA A 148 9.10 1.89 -8.75
C ALA A 148 8.57 2.83 -7.66
N LEU A 149 9.21 2.88 -6.48
CA LEU A 149 8.87 3.81 -5.39
C LEU A 149 9.06 5.26 -5.83
N ILE A 150 10.24 5.62 -6.36
CA ILE A 150 10.54 6.97 -6.83
C ILE A 150 9.56 7.41 -7.92
N ASN A 151 9.27 6.52 -8.89
CA ASN A 151 8.30 6.81 -9.95
C ASN A 151 6.89 7.05 -9.40
N ARG A 152 6.49 6.34 -8.34
CA ARG A 152 5.20 6.56 -7.67
C ARG A 152 5.14 7.95 -7.01
N VAL A 153 6.20 8.36 -6.34
CA VAL A 153 6.30 9.70 -5.72
C VAL A 153 6.26 10.78 -6.80
N LYS A 154 7.06 10.65 -7.86
CA LYS A 154 7.07 11.60 -8.99
C LYS A 154 5.71 11.71 -9.67
N LEU A 155 4.98 10.61 -9.80
CA LEU A 155 3.64 10.60 -10.37
C LEU A 155 2.67 11.42 -9.51
N MET A 156 2.73 11.26 -8.20
CA MET A 156 1.86 11.99 -7.27
C MET A 156 2.20 13.49 -7.25
N ASP A 157 3.47 13.84 -7.22
CA ASP A 157 3.92 15.24 -7.30
C ASP A 157 3.43 15.91 -8.60
N GLY A 158 3.60 15.26 -9.74
CA GLY A 158 3.14 15.78 -11.02
C GLY A 158 1.62 15.94 -11.08
N ARG A 159 0.88 14.95 -10.58
CA ARG A 159 -0.59 15.03 -10.49
C ARG A 159 -1.05 16.18 -9.60
N TRP A 160 -0.44 16.33 -8.44
CA TRP A 160 -0.78 17.41 -7.52
C TRP A 160 -0.45 18.78 -8.13
N PHE A 161 0.74 18.93 -8.71
CA PHE A 161 1.13 20.16 -9.42
C PHE A 161 0.10 20.56 -10.47
N ILE A 162 -0.32 19.62 -11.33
CA ILE A 162 -1.35 19.89 -12.35
C ILE A 162 -2.65 20.32 -11.67
N SER A 163 -3.10 19.63 -10.63
CA SER A 163 -4.37 19.95 -9.94
C SER A 163 -4.39 21.36 -9.35
N GLU A 164 -3.29 21.80 -8.75
CA GLU A 164 -3.17 23.16 -8.17
C GLU A 164 -3.15 24.24 -9.26
N ASN A 165 -2.60 23.93 -10.43
CA ASN A 165 -2.44 24.92 -11.51
C ASN A 165 -3.58 24.87 -12.55
N LEU A 166 -4.61 24.04 -12.38
CA LEU A 166 -5.77 24.00 -13.30
C LEU A 166 -6.47 25.33 -13.39
N LYS A 167 -6.77 25.95 -12.24
CA LYS A 167 -7.51 27.20 -12.15
C LYS A 167 -6.80 28.36 -12.86
N GLU A 168 -5.49 28.45 -12.74
CA GLU A 168 -4.68 29.50 -13.40
C GLU A 168 -4.76 29.40 -14.92
N LYS A 169 -4.95 28.19 -15.44
CA LYS A 169 -5.14 27.92 -16.88
C LYS A 169 -6.62 27.95 -17.31
N GLY A 170 -7.53 28.35 -16.44
CA GLY A 170 -8.97 28.35 -16.72
C GLY A 170 -9.59 26.96 -16.90
N LEU A 171 -8.96 25.92 -16.36
CA LEU A 171 -9.36 24.52 -16.51
C LEU A 171 -10.06 24.00 -15.25
N VAL A 172 -10.99 23.07 -15.44
CA VAL A 172 -11.68 22.35 -14.36
C VAL A 172 -11.19 20.88 -14.24
N ALA A 173 -10.58 20.37 -15.31
CA ALA A 173 -10.04 19.02 -15.36
C ALA A 173 -8.90 18.93 -16.38
N PHE A 174 -8.08 17.89 -16.26
CA PHE A 174 -7.00 17.57 -17.21
C PHE A 174 -6.94 16.06 -17.45
N VAL A 175 -6.80 15.68 -18.72
CA VAL A 175 -6.59 14.29 -19.13
C VAL A 175 -5.31 14.24 -19.96
N ALA A 176 -4.29 13.58 -19.46
CA ALA A 176 -3.02 13.46 -20.17
C ALA A 176 -3.16 12.61 -21.44
N ASN A 177 -2.47 13.04 -22.50
CA ASN A 177 -2.34 12.24 -23.71
C ASN A 177 -1.76 10.86 -23.43
N GLY A 178 -2.31 9.82 -24.06
CA GLY A 178 -1.96 8.44 -23.82
C GLY A 178 -2.74 7.76 -22.70
N SER A 179 -3.61 8.49 -21.96
CA SER A 179 -4.48 7.90 -20.94
C SER A 179 -5.50 6.93 -21.56
N ILE A 180 -5.75 5.81 -20.87
CA ILE A 180 -6.79 4.86 -21.22
C ILE A 180 -7.94 5.05 -20.22
N LEU A 181 -9.03 5.66 -20.68
CA LEU A 181 -10.17 6.03 -19.84
C LEU A 181 -11.10 4.84 -19.50
N PRO A 182 -11.43 3.93 -20.43
CA PRO A 182 -12.28 2.78 -20.10
C PRO A 182 -11.57 1.77 -19.23
N ARG A 183 -12.31 1.20 -18.29
CA ARG A 183 -11.84 0.10 -17.43
C ARG A 183 -12.05 -1.25 -18.10
N GLU A 184 -11.26 -2.24 -17.68
CA GLU A 184 -11.34 -3.63 -18.15
C GLU A 184 -12.74 -4.23 -17.92
N SER A 185 -13.36 -3.91 -16.79
CA SER A 185 -14.73 -4.30 -16.44
C SER A 185 -15.32 -3.41 -15.34
N GLY A 186 -16.60 -3.56 -15.04
CA GLY A 186 -17.28 -2.82 -13.97
C GLY A 186 -16.69 -3.06 -12.56
N ILE A 187 -16.10 -4.23 -12.33
CA ILE A 187 -15.50 -4.63 -11.06
C ILE A 187 -13.97 -4.51 -11.03
N SER A 188 -13.34 -4.24 -12.19
CA SER A 188 -11.89 -4.09 -12.30
C SER A 188 -11.51 -2.61 -12.30
N ALA A 189 -10.50 -2.25 -11.52
CA ALA A 189 -9.88 -0.93 -11.56
C ALA A 189 -8.78 -0.82 -12.63
N ARG A 190 -8.50 -1.89 -13.38
CA ARG A 190 -7.47 -1.88 -14.44
C ARG A 190 -7.99 -1.17 -15.68
N PRO A 191 -7.13 -0.45 -16.43
CA PRO A 191 -7.50 0.07 -17.73
C PRO A 191 -7.76 -1.07 -18.71
N LEU A 192 -8.64 -0.84 -19.68
CA LEU A 192 -8.89 -1.76 -20.77
C LEU A 192 -7.59 -2.00 -21.57
N ARG A 193 -7.18 -3.28 -21.72
CA ARG A 193 -5.85 -3.62 -22.29
C ARG A 193 -5.62 -3.04 -23.67
N ASP A 194 -6.61 -3.18 -24.56
CA ASP A 194 -6.56 -2.67 -25.94
C ASP A 194 -7.40 -1.39 -26.10
N GLY A 195 -7.55 -0.62 -25.00
CA GLY A 195 -8.31 0.61 -24.99
C GLY A 195 -7.66 1.69 -25.85
N LYS A 196 -8.48 2.43 -26.60
CA LYS A 196 -8.01 3.59 -27.37
C LYS A 196 -7.41 4.63 -26.41
N LYS A 197 -6.17 5.02 -26.69
CA LYS A 197 -5.49 6.07 -25.92
C LYS A 197 -6.12 7.42 -26.21
N PHE A 198 -6.35 8.21 -25.18
CA PHE A 198 -6.79 9.59 -25.32
C PHE A 198 -5.70 10.41 -26.01
N VAL A 199 -6.11 11.24 -26.95
CA VAL A 199 -5.27 12.25 -27.59
C VAL A 199 -6.10 13.53 -27.66
N SER A 200 -5.57 14.61 -27.09
CA SER A 200 -6.23 15.91 -27.10
C SER A 200 -6.30 16.45 -28.52
N PRO A 201 -7.45 17.01 -28.95
CA PRO A 201 -7.50 17.85 -30.15
C PRO A 201 -6.51 19.01 -30.04
N GLN A 202 -5.79 19.31 -31.10
CA GLN A 202 -4.73 20.34 -31.09
C GLN A 202 -5.20 21.69 -30.56
N ALA A 203 -6.46 22.09 -30.87
CA ALA A 203 -7.06 23.34 -30.40
C ALA A 203 -7.36 23.37 -28.89
N LEU A 204 -7.40 22.20 -28.23
CA LEU A 204 -7.70 22.06 -26.79
C LEU A 204 -6.49 21.52 -26.02
N GLU A 205 -5.36 21.31 -26.69
CA GLU A 205 -4.17 20.79 -26.04
C GLU A 205 -3.57 21.84 -25.12
N VAL A 206 -3.37 21.46 -23.86
CA VAL A 206 -2.71 22.29 -22.85
C VAL A 206 -1.49 21.55 -22.32
N GLU A 207 -0.39 22.25 -22.19
CA GLU A 207 0.86 21.70 -21.65
C GLU A 207 1.10 22.17 -20.22
N PHE A 208 1.49 21.24 -19.34
CA PHE A 208 2.02 21.50 -18.01
C PHE A 208 3.48 21.09 -17.96
N ASP A 209 4.35 21.99 -17.54
CA ASP A 209 5.75 21.67 -17.25
C ASP A 209 5.88 21.28 -15.77
N THR A 210 5.87 19.98 -15.53
CA THR A 210 5.84 19.43 -14.17
C THR A 210 7.23 19.31 -13.58
N PRO A 211 7.43 19.56 -12.26
CA PRO A 211 8.76 19.60 -11.65
C PRO A 211 9.59 18.33 -11.82
N ASN A 212 8.93 17.17 -11.86
CA ASN A 212 9.61 15.87 -11.78
C ASN A 212 9.40 14.96 -12.99
N ARG A 213 8.58 15.37 -13.96
CA ARG A 213 8.26 14.54 -15.15
C ARG A 213 8.33 15.31 -16.47
N GLY A 214 8.77 16.58 -16.42
CA GLY A 214 8.82 17.45 -17.59
C GLY A 214 7.43 17.77 -18.14
N LYS A 215 7.37 18.02 -19.44
CA LYS A 215 6.15 18.44 -20.13
C LYS A 215 5.13 17.32 -20.28
N ILE A 216 3.92 17.56 -19.79
CA ILE A 216 2.76 16.67 -19.91
C ILE A 216 1.66 17.42 -20.66
N LYS A 217 1.13 16.78 -21.68
CA LYS A 217 0.06 17.30 -22.54
C LYS A 217 -1.19 16.46 -22.38
#